data_6b8e7206a46f3838adffc88a6bf14c2e
#
_entry.id   6b8e7206a46f3838adffc88a6bf14c2e
#
_cell.length_a   1.000
_cell.length_b   1.000
_cell.length_c   1.000
_cell.angle_alpha   90.00
_cell.angle_beta   90.00
_cell.angle_gamma   90.00
#
_symmetry.space_group_name_H-M   'P 1'
#
loop_
_entity.id
_entity.type
_entity.pdbx_description
1 polymer ?
#
loop_
_entity_poly.entity_id
_entity_poly.type
_entity_poly.pdbx_seq_one_letter_code
_entity_poly.pdbx_strand_id
1 'polypeptide(L)'
;MIPYDKREGKIWYNNDLVDWQDVKFHVLSHGLHYGSCVFEGLRVYDDKIFKLEEHTDRFFHSAKRMDIKILYSKEKINKAVKKIVSHQKVQNGYIRPIAWRGSEMMAVSAQQTTIHVAIATWEWGTYFDPKLKIEGIKLNISNWRRPAPNTIPWDTKASGLYMICTLSKHEAEKQGYTDSLMLDHEGYIAEATGANIFFKDQKGELHTPIPDSFLDGITRRTAIEIAKSKNIKVNERKILPEELPNFVGCFLTGTAAEITPISTIAEHKYKVCNVILDLSASYDKLVRKKKAA
;
A
#
# COMPACT_ATOMS: atom_id res chain seq x y z
N MET A 1 18.07 -12.42 0.46
CA MET A 1 17.52 -11.26 1.25
C MET A 1 17.66 -11.58 2.71
N ILE A 2 18.15 -10.65 3.57
CA ILE A 2 18.20 -10.87 5.03
C ILE A 2 16.77 -10.94 5.57
N PRO A 3 16.37 -12.00 6.29
CA PRO A 3 15.06 -12.10 6.93
C PRO A 3 14.77 -10.88 7.81
N TYR A 4 13.51 -10.45 7.88
CA TYR A 4 13.16 -9.22 8.59
C TYR A 4 13.44 -9.32 10.11
N ASP A 5 13.29 -10.49 10.70
CA ASP A 5 13.60 -10.77 12.12
C ASP A 5 15.10 -10.86 12.44
N LYS A 6 15.96 -10.95 11.41
CA LYS A 6 17.44 -11.04 11.52
C LYS A 6 18.17 -9.74 11.21
N ARG A 7 17.43 -8.65 10.98
CA ARG A 7 18.00 -7.33 10.72
C ARG A 7 18.57 -6.73 12.00
N GLU A 8 19.47 -5.79 11.83
CA GLU A 8 20.11 -5.06 12.93
C GLU A 8 19.61 -3.63 13.02
N GLY A 9 19.97 -2.96 14.13
CA GLY A 9 19.62 -1.57 14.41
C GLY A 9 18.49 -1.45 15.41
N LYS A 10 17.67 -0.39 15.29
CA LYS A 10 16.60 -0.09 16.24
C LYS A 10 15.23 -0.04 15.57
N ILE A 11 14.19 -0.28 16.36
CA ILE A 11 12.79 0.01 16.07
C ILE A 11 12.31 1.03 17.10
N TRP A 12 11.59 2.05 16.68
CA TRP A 12 10.86 2.89 17.62
C TRP A 12 9.65 2.09 18.11
N TYR A 13 9.61 1.79 19.41
CA TYR A 13 8.59 0.97 20.06
C TYR A 13 8.12 1.68 21.33
N ASN A 14 6.83 2.03 21.40
CA ASN A 14 6.20 2.66 22.56
C ASN A 14 7.01 3.85 23.13
N ASN A 15 7.52 4.74 22.26
CA ASN A 15 8.31 5.92 22.58
C ASN A 15 9.82 5.69 22.79
N ASP A 16 10.31 4.46 22.79
CA ASP A 16 11.72 4.11 22.96
C ASP A 16 12.36 3.60 21.67
N LEU A 17 13.69 3.69 21.58
CA LEU A 17 14.49 3.01 20.57
C LEU A 17 14.97 1.68 21.12
N VAL A 18 14.30 0.60 20.73
CA VAL A 18 14.57 -0.78 21.16
C VAL A 18 15.40 -1.49 20.09
N ASP A 19 16.30 -2.38 20.49
CA ASP A 19 17.08 -3.19 19.55
C ASP A 19 16.14 -4.01 18.67
N TRP A 20 16.47 -4.12 17.38
CA TRP A 20 15.58 -4.72 16.37
C TRP A 20 15.11 -6.11 16.77
N GLN A 21 16.02 -6.95 17.29
CA GLN A 21 15.72 -8.33 17.66
C GLN A 21 14.99 -8.47 18.99
N ASP A 22 14.94 -7.42 19.81
CA ASP A 22 14.27 -7.40 21.12
C ASP A 22 12.81 -6.92 21.03
N VAL A 23 12.39 -6.35 19.91
CA VAL A 23 10.97 -5.99 19.68
C VAL A 23 10.18 -7.27 19.42
N LYS A 24 9.65 -7.84 20.48
CA LYS A 24 8.81 -9.04 20.50
C LYS A 24 7.47 -8.74 21.12
N PHE A 25 6.47 -9.53 20.80
CA PHE A 25 5.15 -9.45 21.43
C PHE A 25 4.69 -10.85 21.86
N HIS A 26 3.79 -10.88 22.82
CA HIS A 26 3.28 -12.14 23.36
C HIS A 26 2.41 -12.85 22.32
N VAL A 27 2.47 -14.18 22.27
CA VAL A 27 1.68 -14.99 21.32
C VAL A 27 0.18 -14.80 21.47
N LEU A 28 -0.30 -14.43 22.67
CA LEU A 28 -1.72 -14.11 22.93
C LEU A 28 -2.07 -12.63 22.69
N SER A 29 -1.26 -11.88 21.93
CA SER A 29 -1.63 -10.52 21.54
C SER A 29 -2.94 -10.53 20.74
N HIS A 30 -3.93 -9.72 21.18
CA HIS A 30 -5.25 -9.67 20.58
C HIS A 30 -5.17 -9.30 19.07
N GLY A 31 -4.23 -8.42 18.71
CA GLY A 31 -3.98 -8.07 17.31
C GLY A 31 -3.64 -9.27 16.43
N LEU A 32 -2.95 -10.29 16.95
CA LEU A 32 -2.59 -11.50 16.23
C LEU A 32 -3.80 -12.43 16.00
N HIS A 33 -4.70 -12.53 16.97
CA HIS A 33 -5.84 -13.48 16.94
C HIS A 33 -7.09 -12.90 16.26
N TYR A 34 -7.36 -11.61 16.46
CA TYR A 34 -8.60 -10.96 16.02
C TYR A 34 -8.39 -9.88 14.97
N GLY A 35 -7.16 -9.74 14.43
CA GLY A 35 -6.86 -8.75 13.40
C GLY A 35 -6.98 -7.28 13.88
N SER A 36 -7.03 -7.03 15.19
CA SER A 36 -7.10 -5.68 15.77
C SER A 36 -5.76 -4.96 15.72
N CYS A 37 -5.36 -4.66 14.50
CA CYS A 37 -4.10 -4.05 14.13
C CYS A 37 -4.28 -3.19 12.89
N VAL A 38 -3.65 -2.03 12.86
CA VAL A 38 -3.55 -1.15 11.69
C VAL A 38 -2.09 -0.85 11.38
N PHE A 39 -1.78 -0.64 10.12
CA PHE A 39 -0.41 -0.33 9.72
C PHE A 39 -0.36 0.72 8.61
N GLU A 40 0.81 1.28 8.40
CA GLU A 40 1.11 2.15 7.26
C GLU A 40 2.34 1.67 6.50
N GLY A 41 2.52 2.23 5.33
CA GLY A 41 3.70 2.04 4.52
C GLY A 41 4.09 3.32 3.83
N LEU A 42 5.28 3.83 4.15
CA LEU A 42 5.84 5.03 3.55
C LEU A 42 7.16 4.71 2.86
N ARG A 43 7.55 5.55 1.92
CA ARG A 43 8.87 5.49 1.27
C ARG A 43 9.75 6.65 1.69
N VAL A 44 11.03 6.33 1.82
CA VAL A 44 12.12 7.30 1.86
C VAL A 44 12.75 7.30 0.47
N TYR A 45 12.91 8.47 -0.12
CA TYR A 45 13.58 8.70 -1.40
C TYR A 45 14.65 9.78 -1.22
N ASP A 46 15.91 9.44 -1.40
CA ASP A 46 17.05 10.37 -1.27
C ASP A 46 16.97 11.20 0.03
N ASP A 47 16.82 10.50 1.17
CA ASP A 47 16.67 11.03 2.54
C ASP A 47 15.33 11.76 2.82
N LYS A 48 14.41 11.83 1.85
CA LYS A 48 13.11 12.49 2.03
C LYS A 48 12.00 11.49 2.22
N ILE A 49 11.21 11.67 3.27
CA ILE A 49 10.00 10.88 3.51
C ILE A 49 8.87 11.48 2.66
N PHE A 50 8.31 10.70 1.76
CA PHE A 50 7.27 11.16 0.86
C PHE A 50 5.91 11.18 1.56
N LYS A 51 5.22 12.32 1.53
CA LYS A 51 3.85 12.54 2.04
C LYS A 51 3.63 12.02 3.48
N LEU A 52 4.59 12.31 4.38
CA LEU A 52 4.58 11.84 5.77
C LEU A 52 3.27 12.17 6.49
N GLU A 53 2.83 13.41 6.39
CA GLU A 53 1.64 13.90 7.08
C GLU A 53 0.37 13.18 6.60
N GLU A 54 0.21 12.99 5.29
CA GLU A 54 -0.93 12.28 4.69
C GLU A 54 -0.97 10.81 5.13
N HIS A 55 0.18 10.14 5.21
CA HIS A 55 0.28 8.78 5.72
C HIS A 55 -0.04 8.71 7.22
N THR A 56 0.42 9.68 8.00
CA THR A 56 0.11 9.73 9.43
C THR A 56 -1.39 9.99 9.65
N ASP A 57 -2.01 10.87 8.87
CA ASP A 57 -3.44 11.12 8.93
C ASP A 57 -4.24 9.84 8.65
N ARG A 58 -3.85 9.08 7.63
CA ARG A 58 -4.50 7.81 7.30
C ARG A 58 -4.24 6.73 8.36
N PHE A 59 -3.08 6.69 8.98
CA PHE A 59 -2.79 5.80 10.11
C PHE A 59 -3.74 6.03 11.28
N PHE A 60 -3.94 7.30 11.66
CA PHE A 60 -4.89 7.67 12.72
C PHE A 60 -6.34 7.46 12.30
N HIS A 61 -6.70 7.71 11.05
CA HIS A 61 -8.03 7.38 10.52
C HIS A 61 -8.30 5.87 10.66
N SER A 62 -7.37 5.04 10.19
CA SER A 62 -7.48 3.58 10.29
C SER A 62 -7.61 3.11 11.73
N ALA A 63 -6.79 3.66 12.63
CA ALA A 63 -6.84 3.34 14.06
C ALA A 63 -8.20 3.72 14.68
N LYS A 64 -8.70 4.92 14.41
CA LYS A 64 -10.02 5.40 14.89
C LYS A 64 -11.15 4.49 14.39
N ARG A 65 -11.15 4.11 13.12
CA ARG A 65 -12.18 3.21 12.53
C ARG A 65 -12.14 1.81 13.13
N MET A 66 -10.97 1.35 13.61
CA MET A 66 -10.75 0.07 14.28
C MET A 66 -10.89 0.16 15.82
N ASP A 67 -11.38 1.27 16.34
CA ASP A 67 -11.45 1.53 17.79
C ASP A 67 -10.11 1.36 18.50
N ILE A 68 -9.01 1.70 17.84
CA ILE A 68 -7.64 1.68 18.36
C ILE A 68 -7.24 3.11 18.74
N LYS A 69 -7.16 3.40 20.03
CA LYS A 69 -6.78 4.73 20.55
C LYS A 69 -5.25 4.82 20.65
N ILE A 70 -4.60 5.34 19.62
CA ILE A 70 -3.17 5.64 19.66
C ILE A 70 -2.92 6.72 20.72
N LEU A 71 -2.02 6.45 21.69
CA LEU A 71 -1.74 7.33 22.83
C LEU A 71 -0.80 8.50 22.52
N TYR A 72 -0.33 8.62 21.29
CA TYR A 72 0.58 9.65 20.83
C TYR A 72 -0.14 10.63 19.89
N SER A 73 0.30 11.89 19.86
CA SER A 73 -0.19 12.84 18.86
C SER A 73 0.41 12.52 17.47
N LYS A 74 -0.22 13.04 16.40
CA LYS A 74 0.30 12.93 15.03
C LYS A 74 1.70 13.51 14.90
N GLU A 75 1.96 14.65 15.54
CA GLU A 75 3.27 15.32 15.56
C GLU A 75 4.33 14.45 16.24
N LYS A 76 3.95 13.75 17.32
CA LYS A 76 4.86 12.81 18.01
C LYS A 76 5.20 11.63 17.11
N ILE A 77 4.23 11.05 16.40
CA ILE A 77 4.46 9.98 15.43
C ILE A 77 5.34 10.48 14.28
N ASN A 78 5.09 11.67 13.72
CA ASN A 78 5.92 12.24 12.67
C ASN A 78 7.37 12.46 13.13
N LYS A 79 7.57 12.94 14.36
CA LYS A 79 8.91 13.06 14.96
C LYS A 79 9.57 11.69 15.14
N ALA A 80 8.83 10.69 15.60
CA ALA A 80 9.32 9.32 15.77
C ALA A 80 9.74 8.70 14.42
N VAL A 81 8.93 8.88 13.37
CA VAL A 81 9.27 8.43 12.00
C VAL A 81 10.58 9.08 11.53
N LYS A 82 10.72 10.41 11.65
CA LYS A 82 11.94 11.12 11.25
C LYS A 82 13.14 10.66 12.08
N LYS A 83 12.95 10.46 13.40
CA LYS A 83 14.00 10.01 14.33
C LYS A 83 14.53 8.63 13.95
N ILE A 84 13.64 7.64 13.67
CA ILE A 84 14.09 6.30 13.35
C ILE A 84 14.73 6.20 11.97
N VAL A 85 14.24 6.93 10.97
CA VAL A 85 14.86 7.02 9.64
C VAL A 85 16.28 7.58 9.72
N SER A 86 16.46 8.68 10.47
CA SER A 86 17.78 9.28 10.70
C SER A 86 18.71 8.33 11.49
N HIS A 87 18.21 7.68 12.54
CA HIS A 87 18.98 6.74 13.37
C HIS A 87 19.49 5.55 12.55
N GLN A 88 18.62 4.96 11.70
CA GLN A 88 18.96 3.85 10.81
C GLN A 88 19.70 4.28 9.55
N LYS A 89 19.90 5.58 9.34
CA LYS A 89 20.57 6.17 8.15
C LYS A 89 19.96 5.71 6.83
N VAL A 90 18.63 5.51 6.80
CA VAL A 90 17.92 5.05 5.60
C VAL A 90 17.81 6.19 4.58
N GLN A 91 18.41 5.99 3.41
CA GLN A 91 18.39 6.95 2.30
C GLN A 91 17.32 6.62 1.27
N ASN A 92 17.20 5.35 0.90
CA ASN A 92 16.18 4.85 -0.02
C ASN A 92 15.54 3.61 0.59
N GLY A 93 14.39 3.77 1.22
CA GLY A 93 13.87 2.71 2.04
C GLY A 93 12.36 2.73 2.27
N TYR A 94 11.96 1.88 3.18
CA TYR A 94 10.56 1.70 3.57
C TYR A 94 10.39 1.93 5.07
N ILE A 95 9.26 2.51 5.43
CA ILE A 95 8.87 2.75 6.81
C ILE A 95 7.55 2.04 7.05
N ARG A 96 7.47 1.28 8.15
CA ARG A 96 6.31 0.50 8.57
C ARG A 96 5.86 0.93 9.98
N PRO A 97 5.01 1.95 10.12
CA PRO A 97 4.26 2.18 11.33
C PRO A 97 3.20 1.09 11.53
N ILE A 98 3.00 0.66 12.76
CA ILE A 98 1.99 -0.33 13.12
C ILE A 98 1.44 -0.01 14.52
N ALA A 99 0.12 -0.19 14.73
CA ALA A 99 -0.51 -0.10 16.04
C ALA A 99 -1.44 -1.29 16.23
N TRP A 100 -1.39 -1.92 17.42
CA TRP A 100 -2.15 -3.13 17.72
C TRP A 100 -2.56 -3.22 19.19
N ARG A 101 -3.58 -4.02 19.46
CA ARG A 101 -4.01 -4.35 20.81
C ARG A 101 -3.11 -5.43 21.41
N GLY A 102 -2.70 -5.23 22.67
CA GLY A 102 -1.82 -6.10 23.43
C GLY A 102 -2.46 -7.44 23.86
N SER A 103 -1.95 -8.03 24.93
CA SER A 103 -2.25 -9.40 25.36
C SER A 103 -2.95 -9.49 26.71
N GLU A 104 -3.45 -8.39 27.25
CA GLU A 104 -4.08 -8.34 28.58
C GLU A 104 -5.47 -8.99 28.58
N MET A 105 -6.11 -9.08 27.42
CA MET A 105 -7.43 -9.71 27.25
C MET A 105 -7.42 -10.64 26.05
N MET A 106 -8.10 -11.80 26.19
CA MET A 106 -8.23 -12.79 25.13
C MET A 106 -9.72 -13.15 24.94
N ALA A 107 -10.48 -12.21 24.41
CA ALA A 107 -11.89 -12.35 24.06
C ALA A 107 -12.20 -11.39 22.91
N VAL A 108 -13.41 -11.47 22.31
CA VAL A 108 -13.82 -10.52 21.26
C VAL A 108 -13.79 -9.08 21.78
N SER A 109 -14.24 -8.83 23.01
CA SER A 109 -14.04 -7.54 23.67
C SER A 109 -12.63 -7.39 24.18
N ALA A 110 -11.98 -6.28 23.82
CA ALA A 110 -10.57 -6.02 24.16
C ALA A 110 -10.34 -4.54 24.54
N GLN A 111 -11.31 -3.89 25.14
CA GLN A 111 -11.27 -2.45 25.44
C GLN A 111 -10.21 -2.08 26.48
N GLN A 112 -9.84 -3.00 27.38
CA GLN A 112 -8.83 -2.78 28.42
C GLN A 112 -7.43 -3.21 28.02
N THR A 113 -7.20 -3.54 26.75
CA THR A 113 -5.85 -3.87 26.26
C THR A 113 -5.01 -2.62 26.06
N THR A 114 -3.73 -2.72 26.33
CA THR A 114 -2.73 -1.72 25.97
C THR A 114 -2.63 -1.60 24.44
N ILE A 115 -2.62 -0.37 23.92
CA ILE A 115 -2.33 -0.11 22.51
C ILE A 115 -0.83 0.10 22.35
N HIS A 116 -0.20 -0.81 21.64
CA HIS A 116 1.20 -0.72 21.27
C HIS A 116 1.37 -0.03 19.93
N VAL A 117 2.49 0.71 19.78
CA VAL A 117 2.87 1.34 18.50
C VAL A 117 4.34 1.05 18.24
N ALA A 118 4.63 0.57 17.03
CA ALA A 118 6.01 0.41 16.57
C ALA A 118 6.22 1.07 15.20
N ILE A 119 7.43 1.54 14.95
CA ILE A 119 7.84 2.09 13.66
C ILE A 119 9.19 1.47 13.30
N ALA A 120 9.16 0.57 12.31
CA ALA A 120 10.37 -0.02 11.74
C ALA A 120 10.71 0.67 10.40
N THR A 121 12.00 0.78 10.08
CA THR A 121 12.47 1.29 8.79
C THR A 121 13.72 0.54 8.34
N TRP A 122 13.85 0.37 7.03
CA TRP A 122 14.99 -0.35 6.44
C TRP A 122 15.26 0.13 5.03
N GLU A 123 16.51 0.00 4.58
CA GLU A 123 16.85 0.18 3.17
C GLU A 123 16.06 -0.81 2.30
N TRP A 124 15.43 -0.30 1.25
CA TRP A 124 14.65 -1.12 0.35
C TRP A 124 14.66 -0.55 -1.07
N GLY A 125 15.12 -1.34 -1.99
CA GLY A 125 15.15 -1.01 -3.41
C GLY A 125 13.77 -0.97 -4.07
N THR A 126 13.68 -1.46 -5.29
CA THR A 126 12.42 -1.57 -6.03
C THR A 126 11.60 -2.75 -5.54
N TYR A 127 10.28 -2.61 -5.48
CA TYR A 127 9.34 -3.68 -5.11
C TYR A 127 9.28 -4.77 -6.19
N PHE A 128 9.16 -4.36 -7.44
CA PHE A 128 9.23 -5.24 -8.59
C PHE A 128 10.62 -5.17 -9.24
N ASP A 129 10.99 -6.21 -9.99
CA ASP A 129 12.19 -6.18 -10.84
C ASP A 129 12.13 -4.93 -11.75
N PRO A 130 13.22 -4.15 -11.87
CA PRO A 130 13.25 -2.97 -12.72
C PRO A 130 12.85 -3.22 -14.19
N LYS A 131 13.09 -4.43 -14.71
CA LYS A 131 12.64 -4.84 -16.05
C LYS A 131 11.12 -4.75 -16.20
N LEU A 132 10.38 -5.07 -15.14
CA LEU A 132 8.92 -5.03 -15.15
C LEU A 132 8.34 -3.60 -15.22
N LYS A 133 9.14 -2.57 -14.91
CA LYS A 133 8.75 -1.17 -15.19
C LYS A 133 8.67 -0.87 -16.69
N ILE A 134 9.33 -1.67 -17.53
CA ILE A 134 9.35 -1.53 -19.00
C ILE A 134 8.44 -2.57 -19.64
N GLU A 135 8.53 -3.82 -19.20
CA GLU A 135 7.79 -4.95 -19.78
C GLU A 135 6.34 -5.04 -19.27
N GLY A 136 6.05 -4.48 -18.11
CA GLY A 136 4.78 -4.60 -17.41
C GLY A 136 4.63 -5.92 -16.66
N ILE A 137 3.87 -5.88 -15.56
CA ILE A 137 3.53 -7.06 -14.77
C ILE A 137 2.31 -7.78 -15.34
N LYS A 138 2.08 -9.02 -14.89
CA LYS A 138 0.94 -9.84 -15.27
C LYS A 138 0.02 -10.08 -14.08
N LEU A 139 -1.28 -9.90 -14.26
CA LEU A 139 -2.30 -10.16 -13.26
C LEU A 139 -3.24 -11.29 -13.72
N ASN A 140 -3.65 -12.16 -12.79
CA ASN A 140 -4.87 -12.93 -12.95
C ASN A 140 -6.07 -12.15 -12.40
N ILE A 141 -7.28 -12.70 -12.47
CA ILE A 141 -8.45 -12.20 -11.73
C ILE A 141 -8.63 -13.09 -10.50
N SER A 142 -8.72 -12.47 -9.33
CA SER A 142 -8.86 -13.16 -8.05
C SER A 142 -10.24 -13.82 -7.90
N ASN A 143 -10.27 -14.99 -7.27
CA ASN A 143 -11.49 -15.61 -6.78
C ASN A 143 -12.05 -14.90 -5.51
N TRP A 144 -11.19 -14.19 -4.77
CA TRP A 144 -11.56 -13.41 -3.60
C TRP A 144 -11.97 -12.00 -3.99
N ARG A 145 -13.03 -11.48 -3.40
CA ARG A 145 -13.56 -10.13 -3.66
C ARG A 145 -13.29 -9.20 -2.50
N ARG A 146 -13.18 -7.90 -2.80
CA ARG A 146 -13.18 -6.87 -1.76
C ARG A 146 -14.53 -6.87 -1.06
N PRO A 147 -14.55 -6.73 0.29
CA PRO A 147 -15.77 -6.82 1.07
C PRO A 147 -16.70 -5.64 0.85
N ALA A 148 -17.99 -5.84 1.07
CA ALA A 148 -18.98 -4.77 1.02
C ALA A 148 -18.70 -3.70 2.10
N PRO A 149 -19.02 -2.43 1.85
CA PRO A 149 -18.68 -1.31 2.74
C PRO A 149 -19.25 -1.41 4.16
N ASN A 150 -20.36 -2.13 4.35
CA ASN A 150 -21.03 -2.32 5.64
C ASN A 150 -20.62 -3.62 6.36
N THR A 151 -19.70 -4.41 5.82
CA THR A 151 -19.26 -5.69 6.41
C THR A 151 -17.96 -5.59 7.18
N ILE A 152 -17.13 -4.60 6.88
CA ILE A 152 -15.80 -4.39 7.46
C ILE A 152 -15.39 -2.92 7.26
N PRO A 153 -14.52 -2.34 8.07
CA PRO A 153 -14.00 -0.98 7.87
C PRO A 153 -13.06 -0.91 6.65
N TRP A 154 -13.61 -0.98 5.46
CA TRP A 154 -12.95 -1.11 4.15
C TRP A 154 -12.00 0.04 3.81
N ASP A 155 -12.29 1.24 4.33
CA ASP A 155 -11.55 2.49 4.14
C ASP A 155 -10.29 2.59 5.00
N THR A 156 -9.90 1.47 5.65
CA THR A 156 -8.76 1.41 6.57
C THR A 156 -7.62 0.56 6.04
N LYS A 157 -6.44 0.76 6.63
CA LYS A 157 -5.30 -0.11 6.45
C LYS A 157 -5.18 -1.10 7.62
N ALA A 158 -6.30 -1.78 7.92
CA ALA A 158 -6.40 -2.81 8.95
C ALA A 158 -5.79 -4.13 8.46
N SER A 159 -5.03 -4.80 9.32
CA SER A 159 -4.34 -6.06 8.98
C SER A 159 -5.30 -7.16 8.55
N GLY A 160 -6.49 -7.25 9.15
CA GLY A 160 -7.49 -8.25 8.81
C GLY A 160 -8.00 -8.17 7.37
N LEU A 161 -7.93 -7.00 6.72
CA LEU A 161 -8.29 -6.81 5.31
C LEU A 161 -7.29 -7.46 4.34
N TYR A 162 -6.07 -7.75 4.79
CA TYR A 162 -5.00 -8.26 3.94
C TYR A 162 -4.95 -9.78 3.83
N MET A 163 -5.78 -10.50 4.59
CA MET A 163 -5.88 -11.96 4.49
C MET A 163 -6.27 -12.38 3.06
N ILE A 164 -7.35 -11.82 2.52
CA ILE A 164 -7.81 -12.13 1.15
C ILE A 164 -6.79 -11.67 0.09
N CYS A 165 -6.06 -10.56 0.35
CA CYS A 165 -4.99 -10.10 -0.53
C CYS A 165 -3.85 -11.12 -0.58
N THR A 166 -3.45 -11.67 0.58
CA THR A 166 -2.41 -12.71 0.66
C THR A 166 -2.82 -13.97 -0.07
N LEU A 167 -4.06 -14.44 0.12
CA LEU A 167 -4.59 -15.63 -0.58
C LEU A 167 -4.62 -15.42 -2.10
N SER A 168 -5.11 -14.27 -2.56
CA SER A 168 -5.14 -13.91 -3.98
C SER A 168 -3.74 -13.84 -4.59
N LYS A 169 -2.79 -13.25 -3.86
CA LYS A 169 -1.40 -13.13 -4.30
C LYS A 169 -0.73 -14.50 -4.44
N HIS A 170 -0.89 -15.37 -3.43
CA HIS A 170 -0.33 -16.71 -3.47
C HIS A 170 -0.89 -17.55 -4.62
N GLU A 171 -2.20 -17.40 -4.91
CA GLU A 171 -2.82 -18.10 -6.05
C GLU A 171 -2.29 -17.57 -7.39
N ALA A 172 -2.18 -16.25 -7.54
CA ALA A 172 -1.60 -15.64 -8.73
C ALA A 172 -0.16 -16.12 -8.99
N GLU A 173 0.67 -16.14 -7.95
CA GLU A 173 2.06 -16.62 -8.05
C GLU A 173 2.16 -18.10 -8.45
N LYS A 174 1.30 -18.97 -7.91
CA LYS A 174 1.21 -20.38 -8.32
C LYS A 174 0.83 -20.57 -9.80
N GLN A 175 0.07 -19.63 -10.35
CA GLN A 175 -0.35 -19.61 -11.76
C GLN A 175 0.65 -18.89 -12.68
N GLY A 176 1.79 -18.38 -12.14
CA GLY A 176 2.81 -17.67 -12.91
C GLY A 176 2.50 -16.19 -13.19
N TYR A 177 1.52 -15.62 -12.47
CA TYR A 177 1.25 -14.17 -12.50
C TYR A 177 2.02 -13.44 -11.42
N THR A 178 2.23 -12.14 -11.65
CA THR A 178 2.95 -11.28 -10.70
C THR A 178 2.07 -10.84 -9.55
N ASP A 179 0.78 -10.59 -9.79
CA ASP A 179 -0.20 -10.12 -8.80
C ASP A 179 -1.61 -10.52 -9.24
N SER A 180 -2.64 -10.10 -8.52
CA SER A 180 -4.03 -10.44 -8.81
C SER A 180 -4.90 -9.18 -8.86
N LEU A 181 -5.76 -9.08 -9.86
CA LEU A 181 -6.84 -8.10 -9.93
C LEU A 181 -8.00 -8.61 -9.08
N MET A 182 -8.46 -7.81 -8.14
CA MET A 182 -9.60 -8.11 -7.27
C MET A 182 -10.83 -7.33 -7.73
N LEU A 183 -11.97 -7.99 -7.71
CA LEU A 183 -13.27 -7.37 -7.90
C LEU A 183 -13.86 -6.98 -6.53
N ASP A 184 -14.80 -6.04 -6.52
CA ASP A 184 -15.61 -5.74 -5.34
C ASP A 184 -16.74 -6.78 -5.17
N HIS A 185 -17.53 -6.60 -4.13
CA HIS A 185 -18.65 -7.49 -3.78
C HIS A 185 -19.77 -7.49 -4.85
N GLU A 186 -19.91 -6.43 -5.64
CA GLU A 186 -20.88 -6.30 -6.73
C GLU A 186 -20.34 -6.86 -8.07
N GLY A 187 -19.03 -7.13 -8.16
CA GLY A 187 -18.39 -7.65 -9.37
C GLY A 187 -17.68 -6.59 -10.22
N TYR A 188 -17.64 -5.34 -9.80
CA TYR A 188 -16.82 -4.32 -10.48
C TYR A 188 -15.34 -4.47 -10.13
N ILE A 189 -14.49 -4.02 -11.01
CA ILE A 189 -13.05 -3.94 -10.77
C ILE A 189 -12.80 -3.00 -9.59
N ALA A 190 -12.03 -3.47 -8.60
CA ALA A 190 -11.64 -2.72 -7.42
C ALA A 190 -10.17 -2.28 -7.49
N GLU A 191 -9.28 -3.15 -7.16
CA GLU A 191 -7.84 -2.89 -7.08
C GLU A 191 -7.03 -4.19 -7.23
N ALA A 192 -5.69 -4.13 -7.24
CA ALA A 192 -4.85 -5.32 -7.07
C ALA A 192 -4.68 -5.64 -5.57
N THR A 193 -3.91 -6.68 -5.22
CA THR A 193 -3.81 -7.15 -3.83
C THR A 193 -3.22 -6.12 -2.86
N GLY A 194 -2.46 -5.15 -3.33
CA GLY A 194 -1.84 -4.10 -2.50
C GLY A 194 -1.64 -2.76 -3.21
N ALA A 195 -2.34 -2.53 -4.34
CA ALA A 195 -2.18 -1.34 -5.18
C ALA A 195 -3.46 -1.03 -5.95
N ASN A 196 -3.78 0.26 -6.14
CA ASN A 196 -4.91 0.67 -6.97
C ASN A 196 -4.58 0.52 -8.46
N ILE A 197 -5.60 0.48 -9.31
CA ILE A 197 -5.45 0.27 -10.75
C ILE A 197 -6.00 1.43 -11.57
N PHE A 198 -5.35 1.68 -12.70
CA PHE A 198 -5.76 2.63 -13.73
C PHE A 198 -5.75 1.96 -15.09
N PHE A 199 -6.69 2.36 -15.92
CA PHE A 199 -6.81 1.95 -17.32
C PHE A 199 -6.73 3.17 -18.23
N LYS A 200 -6.16 3.00 -19.41
CA LYS A 200 -6.11 4.01 -20.46
C LYS A 200 -6.96 3.54 -21.64
N ASP A 201 -7.87 4.38 -22.09
CA ASP A 201 -8.68 4.12 -23.28
C ASP A 201 -8.01 4.57 -24.58
N GLN A 202 -8.68 4.33 -25.70
CA GLN A 202 -8.21 4.71 -27.03
C GLN A 202 -8.16 6.23 -27.24
N LYS A 203 -8.98 7.02 -26.50
CA LYS A 203 -8.99 8.49 -26.57
C LYS A 203 -7.86 9.10 -25.75
N GLY A 204 -7.13 8.33 -24.97
CA GLY A 204 -6.05 8.80 -24.10
C GLY A 204 -6.51 9.20 -22.70
N GLU A 205 -7.80 9.03 -22.39
CA GLU A 205 -8.32 9.28 -21.04
C GLU A 205 -7.93 8.13 -20.09
N LEU A 206 -7.77 8.46 -18.81
CA LEU A 206 -7.56 7.50 -17.75
C LEU A 206 -8.87 7.20 -17.02
N HIS A 207 -9.03 5.95 -16.65
CA HIS A 207 -10.14 5.46 -15.84
C HIS A 207 -9.61 4.73 -14.62
N THR A 208 -10.19 4.97 -13.45
CA THR A 208 -9.83 4.28 -12.21
C THR A 208 -11.10 4.01 -11.40
N PRO A 209 -11.19 2.85 -10.72
CA PRO A 209 -12.34 2.56 -9.88
C PRO A 209 -12.54 3.59 -8.76
N ILE A 210 -13.81 3.84 -8.41
CA ILE A 210 -14.18 4.65 -7.24
C ILE A 210 -13.80 3.85 -5.99
N PRO A 211 -13.05 4.43 -5.04
CA PRO A 211 -12.63 3.73 -3.83
C PRO A 211 -13.75 3.69 -2.79
N ASP A 212 -14.80 2.91 -3.03
CA ASP A 212 -15.97 2.72 -2.18
C ASP A 212 -16.01 1.36 -1.44
N SER A 213 -15.08 0.45 -1.78
CA SER A 213 -14.92 -0.88 -1.16
C SER A 213 -13.44 -1.25 -0.92
N PHE A 214 -12.53 -0.32 -1.18
CA PHE A 214 -11.09 -0.49 -1.03
C PHE A 214 -10.41 0.85 -0.71
N LEU A 215 -9.14 0.79 -0.33
CA LEU A 215 -8.39 1.95 0.16
C LEU A 215 -8.12 2.98 -0.94
N ASP A 216 -8.48 4.26 -0.71
CA ASP A 216 -8.05 5.37 -1.58
C ASP A 216 -6.57 5.67 -1.38
N GLY A 217 -5.74 5.15 -2.30
CA GLY A 217 -4.29 5.19 -2.20
C GLY A 217 -3.71 6.61 -2.30
N ILE A 218 -2.74 6.94 -1.45
CA ILE A 218 -1.99 8.21 -1.53
C ILE A 218 -1.27 8.32 -2.87
N THR A 219 -0.69 7.21 -3.37
CA THR A 219 -0.07 7.17 -4.70
C THR A 219 -1.12 7.27 -5.81
N ARG A 220 -2.34 6.72 -5.62
CA ARG A 220 -3.45 6.89 -6.56
C ARG A 220 -3.80 8.37 -6.72
N ARG A 221 -4.01 9.10 -5.62
CA ARG A 221 -4.28 10.55 -5.65
C ARG A 221 -3.14 11.32 -6.31
N THR A 222 -1.89 10.96 -6.00
CA THR A 222 -0.72 11.58 -6.63
C THR A 222 -0.68 11.33 -8.14
N ALA A 223 -1.02 10.12 -8.61
CA ALA A 223 -1.10 9.82 -10.04
C ALA A 223 -2.20 10.63 -10.74
N ILE A 224 -3.35 10.84 -10.08
CA ILE A 224 -4.42 11.73 -10.59
C ILE A 224 -3.93 13.18 -10.69
N GLU A 225 -3.23 13.69 -9.68
CA GLU A 225 -2.63 15.04 -9.68
C GLU A 225 -1.64 15.21 -10.84
N ILE A 226 -0.74 14.23 -11.04
CA ILE A 226 0.22 14.23 -12.15
C ILE A 226 -0.50 14.20 -13.51
N ALA A 227 -1.51 13.34 -13.67
CA ALA A 227 -2.28 13.24 -14.90
C ALA A 227 -2.99 14.57 -15.23
N LYS A 228 -3.64 15.18 -14.24
CA LYS A 228 -4.30 16.50 -14.37
C LYS A 228 -3.29 17.59 -14.76
N SER A 229 -2.09 17.61 -14.19
CA SER A 229 -1.05 18.58 -14.54
C SER A 229 -0.54 18.45 -15.99
N LYS A 230 -0.81 17.31 -16.62
CA LYS A 230 -0.49 17.02 -18.03
C LYS A 230 -1.71 17.13 -18.95
N ASN A 231 -2.82 17.70 -18.46
CA ASN A 231 -4.10 17.79 -19.19
C ASN A 231 -4.65 16.41 -19.62
N ILE A 232 -4.34 15.34 -18.90
CA ILE A 232 -4.92 14.02 -19.10
C ILE A 232 -6.18 13.93 -18.26
N LYS A 233 -7.33 13.71 -18.89
CA LYS A 233 -8.59 13.53 -18.20
C LYS A 233 -8.59 12.21 -17.43
N VAL A 234 -9.06 12.25 -16.17
CA VAL A 234 -9.20 11.08 -15.30
C VAL A 234 -10.65 10.91 -14.91
N ASN A 235 -11.21 9.77 -15.21
CA ASN A 235 -12.58 9.36 -14.91
C ASN A 235 -12.58 8.38 -13.74
N GLU A 236 -13.05 8.81 -12.58
CA GLU A 236 -13.28 7.93 -11.42
C GLU A 236 -14.69 7.35 -11.56
N ARG A 237 -14.81 6.03 -11.78
CA ARG A 237 -16.09 5.38 -12.05
C ARG A 237 -16.05 3.88 -11.72
N LYS A 238 -17.23 3.25 -11.63
CA LYS A 238 -17.31 1.79 -11.64
C LYS A 238 -16.90 1.25 -13.02
N ILE A 239 -16.15 0.15 -13.04
CA ILE A 239 -15.60 -0.49 -14.24
C ILE A 239 -15.93 -1.97 -14.17
N LEU A 240 -16.57 -2.50 -15.20
CA LEU A 240 -16.87 -3.93 -15.31
C LEU A 240 -15.67 -4.70 -15.87
N PRO A 241 -15.47 -5.96 -15.49
CA PRO A 241 -14.44 -6.81 -16.10
C PRO A 241 -14.59 -6.96 -17.62
N GLU A 242 -15.81 -6.94 -18.13
CA GLU A 242 -16.14 -7.01 -19.56
C GLU A 242 -15.62 -5.79 -20.36
N GLU A 243 -15.26 -4.71 -19.69
CA GLU A 243 -14.65 -3.54 -20.32
C GLU A 243 -13.15 -3.69 -20.56
N LEU A 244 -12.49 -4.70 -19.95
CA LEU A 244 -11.04 -4.91 -20.09
C LEU A 244 -10.54 -4.89 -21.54
N PRO A 245 -11.23 -5.48 -22.53
CA PRO A 245 -10.83 -5.44 -23.94
C PRO A 245 -10.84 -4.03 -24.56
N ASN A 246 -11.59 -3.09 -24.00
CA ASN A 246 -11.73 -1.73 -24.53
C ASN A 246 -10.57 -0.79 -24.16
N PHE A 247 -9.73 -1.20 -23.22
CA PHE A 247 -8.56 -0.42 -22.78
C PHE A 247 -7.32 -0.81 -23.58
N VAL A 248 -6.44 0.17 -23.80
CA VAL A 248 -5.21 0.00 -24.57
C VAL A 248 -3.95 -0.04 -23.70
N GLY A 249 -4.09 0.24 -22.41
CA GLY A 249 -3.02 0.19 -21.43
C GLY A 249 -3.55 0.26 -20.01
N CYS A 250 -2.78 -0.24 -19.06
CA CYS A 250 -3.14 -0.17 -17.65
C CYS A 250 -1.90 -0.18 -16.74
N PHE A 251 -2.05 0.29 -15.50
CA PHE A 251 -0.96 0.36 -14.54
C PHE A 251 -1.48 0.33 -13.10
N LEU A 252 -0.63 -0.10 -12.18
CA LEU A 252 -0.87 -0.05 -10.74
C LEU A 252 -0.26 1.22 -10.12
N THR A 253 -0.85 1.64 -9.00
CA THR A 253 -0.31 2.70 -8.14
C THR A 253 -0.30 2.27 -6.69
N GLY A 254 0.84 2.41 -6.01
CA GLY A 254 0.97 2.08 -4.59
C GLY A 254 2.31 2.55 -4.04
N THR A 255 2.42 2.70 -2.73
CA THR A 255 3.65 3.17 -2.09
C THR A 255 4.84 2.26 -2.41
N ALA A 256 4.65 0.95 -2.43
CA ALA A 256 5.68 -0.02 -2.81
C ALA A 256 5.81 -0.14 -4.34
N ALA A 257 4.68 -0.24 -5.04
CA ALA A 257 4.61 -0.43 -6.48
C ALA A 257 4.96 0.85 -7.27
N GLU A 258 4.89 2.03 -6.64
CA GLU A 258 5.02 3.32 -7.33
C GLU A 258 3.98 3.42 -8.47
N ILE A 259 4.39 3.72 -9.69
CA ILE A 259 3.59 3.55 -10.91
C ILE A 259 4.20 2.39 -11.70
N THR A 260 3.49 1.28 -11.77
CA THR A 260 3.96 0.06 -12.43
C THR A 260 3.02 -0.35 -13.56
N PRO A 261 3.51 -0.41 -14.81
CA PRO A 261 2.73 -0.86 -15.96
C PRO A 261 2.25 -2.31 -15.80
N ILE A 262 1.12 -2.62 -16.43
CA ILE A 262 0.58 -3.96 -16.56
C ILE A 262 0.61 -4.36 -18.05
N SER A 263 1.13 -5.54 -18.36
CA SER A 263 1.16 -6.08 -19.72
C SER A 263 0.07 -7.10 -19.98
N THR A 264 -0.50 -7.70 -18.93
CA THR A 264 -1.55 -8.74 -19.08
C THR A 264 -2.47 -8.74 -17.87
N ILE A 265 -3.78 -8.87 -18.11
CA ILE A 265 -4.79 -9.22 -17.10
C ILE A 265 -5.56 -10.41 -17.65
N ALA A 266 -5.42 -11.58 -17.02
CA ALA A 266 -5.94 -12.85 -17.51
C ALA A 266 -5.53 -13.09 -18.99
N GLU A 267 -6.48 -13.20 -19.93
CA GLU A 267 -6.23 -13.34 -21.37
C GLU A 267 -5.96 -11.99 -22.08
N HIS A 268 -6.26 -10.86 -21.46
CA HIS A 268 -6.16 -9.53 -22.08
C HIS A 268 -4.74 -8.99 -22.04
N LYS A 269 -4.20 -8.64 -23.21
CA LYS A 269 -2.84 -8.10 -23.36
C LYS A 269 -2.88 -6.59 -23.58
N TYR A 270 -1.99 -5.88 -22.90
CA TYR A 270 -1.86 -4.44 -22.97
C TYR A 270 -0.46 -4.02 -23.39
N LYS A 271 -0.37 -2.92 -24.11
CA LYS A 271 0.93 -2.31 -24.44
C LYS A 271 1.34 -1.35 -23.33
N VAL A 272 2.60 -1.45 -22.91
CA VAL A 272 3.20 -0.41 -22.07
C VAL A 272 3.43 0.81 -22.96
N CYS A 273 2.52 1.79 -22.89
CA CYS A 273 2.50 2.94 -23.76
C CYS A 273 3.22 4.16 -23.16
N ASN A 274 3.64 5.09 -24.03
CA ASN A 274 4.40 6.28 -23.64
C ASN A 274 3.74 7.11 -22.53
N VAL A 275 2.40 7.19 -22.51
CA VAL A 275 1.66 7.93 -21.47
C VAL A 275 1.92 7.32 -20.09
N ILE A 276 1.91 5.99 -19.97
CA ILE A 276 2.16 5.30 -18.70
C ILE A 276 3.62 5.46 -18.27
N LEU A 277 4.56 5.35 -19.21
CA LEU A 277 5.99 5.58 -18.95
C LEU A 277 6.25 7.03 -18.52
N ASP A 278 5.59 7.99 -19.14
CA ASP A 278 5.72 9.40 -18.79
C ASP A 278 5.11 9.72 -17.42
N LEU A 279 3.98 9.12 -17.05
CA LEU A 279 3.42 9.22 -15.70
C LEU A 279 4.38 8.62 -14.66
N SER A 280 4.97 7.45 -14.94
CA SER A 280 5.95 6.80 -14.07
C SER A 280 7.22 7.66 -13.91
N ALA A 281 7.75 8.21 -15.00
CA ALA A 281 8.90 9.12 -14.98
C ALA A 281 8.59 10.43 -14.22
N SER A 282 7.36 10.95 -14.35
CA SER A 282 6.93 12.15 -13.65
C SER A 282 6.80 11.90 -12.14
N TYR A 283 6.30 10.73 -11.75
CA TYR A 283 6.27 10.29 -10.36
C TYR A 283 7.71 10.17 -9.81
N ASP A 284 8.60 9.48 -10.52
CA ASP A 284 10.01 9.35 -10.14
C ASP A 284 10.69 10.72 -9.94
N LYS A 285 10.42 11.67 -10.84
CA LYS A 285 10.94 13.05 -10.74
C LYS A 285 10.37 13.83 -9.55
N LEU A 286 9.13 13.53 -9.15
CA LEU A 286 8.48 14.15 -8.01
C LEU A 286 9.09 13.68 -6.69
N VAL A 287 9.35 12.37 -6.56
CA VAL A 287 9.76 11.75 -5.29
C VAL A 287 11.27 11.75 -5.08
N ARG A 288 12.08 11.76 -6.15
CA ARG A 288 13.54 11.72 -6.07
C ARG A 288 14.16 13.09 -6.36
N LYS A 289 15.33 13.36 -5.79
CA LYS A 289 16.15 14.51 -6.16
C LYS A 289 16.58 14.35 -7.62
N LYS A 290 16.61 15.45 -8.40
CA LYS A 290 17.28 15.41 -9.71
C LYS A 290 18.71 14.91 -9.51
N LYS A 291 19.10 13.82 -10.17
CA LYS A 291 20.51 13.50 -10.28
C LYS A 291 21.16 14.74 -10.92
N ALA A 292 22.17 15.32 -10.26
CA ALA A 292 23.03 16.29 -10.93
C ALA A 292 23.58 15.61 -12.17
N ALA A 293 23.37 16.25 -13.32
CA ALA A 293 23.89 15.78 -14.59
C ALA A 293 25.41 15.83 -14.60
#